data_60a00184839b96db34545be5e44651de
#
_entry.id   60a00184839b96db34545be5e44651de
#
_cell.length_a   1.000
_cell.length_b   1.000
_cell.length_c   1.000
_cell.angle_alpha   90.00
_cell.angle_beta   90.00
_cell.angle_gamma   90.00
#
_symmetry.space_group_name_H-M   'P 1'
#
loop_
_entity.id
_entity.type
_entity.pdbx_description
1 polymer ?
#
loop_
_entity_poly.entity_id
_entity_poly.type
_entity_poly.pdbx_seq_one_letter_code
_entity_poly.pdbx_strand_id
1 'polypeptide(L)'
;AGLLFVASATTASGEDLRDDTRQTGADLLAAEQDRVAALAEQATAIRGEVDRLSARAARRDARLAAARERSDRLAEQAQLEPVTGAGVTVVLDDAPVPSPDSPLPPGVTLDSYVVHQQDVQAVVNALWAGGAQAMMLMDQRVIATSAVRCVGPLLILQGRTYHPPYRITAVGDPDELQRALEASEAVATYRDYVNYIGLGYQVQVHDQVTVPAYRGPLQLQYAEVAG
;
A
#
# COMPACT_ATOMS: atom_id res chain seq x y z
N ALA A 1 22.29 -11.57 -52.84
CA ALA A 1 20.94 -11.85 -52.32
C ALA A 1 20.96 -12.94 -51.23
N GLY A 2 21.78 -14.00 -51.36
CA GLY A 2 21.85 -15.11 -50.35
C GLY A 2 22.36 -14.70 -48.98
N LEU A 3 23.30 -13.78 -48.87
CA LEU A 3 23.90 -13.35 -47.59
C LEU A 3 22.91 -12.58 -46.70
N LEU A 4 21.98 -11.82 -47.31
CA LEU A 4 20.93 -11.11 -46.58
C LEU A 4 19.88 -12.08 -46.00
N PHE A 5 19.56 -13.17 -46.69
CA PHE A 5 18.66 -14.21 -46.16
C PHE A 5 19.27 -15.01 -45.01
N VAL A 6 20.55 -15.30 -45.04
CA VAL A 6 21.24 -15.99 -43.94
C VAL A 6 21.33 -15.09 -42.71
N ALA A 7 21.63 -13.81 -42.86
CA ALA A 7 21.62 -12.85 -41.78
C ALA A 7 20.21 -12.68 -41.17
N SER A 8 19.16 -12.67 -42.01
CA SER A 8 17.78 -12.63 -41.55
C SER A 8 17.35 -13.92 -40.82
N ALA A 9 17.84 -15.08 -41.25
CA ALA A 9 17.52 -16.36 -40.62
C ALA A 9 18.24 -16.55 -39.28
N THR A 10 19.45 -16.04 -39.12
CA THR A 10 20.17 -16.03 -37.81
C THR A 10 19.57 -15.03 -36.82
N THR A 11 19.00 -13.93 -37.27
CA THR A 11 18.26 -12.99 -36.42
C THR A 11 16.87 -13.54 -36.06
N ALA A 12 16.30 -14.42 -36.91
CA ALA A 12 15.01 -15.06 -36.65
C ALA A 12 15.12 -16.37 -35.85
N SER A 13 16.31 -16.88 -35.58
CA SER A 13 16.52 -18.09 -34.77
C SER A 13 16.54 -17.80 -33.26
N GLY A 14 15.53 -17.05 -32.77
CA GLY A 14 14.99 -17.26 -31.43
C GLY A 14 15.80 -16.73 -30.26
N GLU A 15 16.55 -15.66 -30.40
CA GLU A 15 16.78 -14.81 -29.24
C GLU A 15 15.54 -13.94 -29.09
N ASP A 16 14.72 -14.27 -28.11
CA ASP A 16 13.50 -13.55 -27.79
C ASP A 16 13.88 -12.19 -27.19
N LEU A 17 14.09 -11.21 -28.07
CA LEU A 17 14.37 -9.80 -27.67
C LEU A 17 13.29 -9.23 -26.72
N ARG A 18 12.16 -9.92 -26.57
CA ARG A 18 11.11 -9.58 -25.62
C ARG A 18 11.44 -10.02 -24.21
N ASP A 19 12.09 -11.17 -24.03
CA ASP A 19 12.53 -11.66 -22.71
C ASP A 19 13.67 -10.79 -22.14
N ASP A 20 14.64 -10.43 -22.97
CA ASP A 20 15.76 -9.56 -22.58
C ASP A 20 15.26 -8.14 -22.22
N THR A 21 14.31 -7.60 -22.99
CA THR A 21 13.69 -6.29 -22.70
C THR A 21 12.82 -6.32 -21.45
N ARG A 22 12.15 -7.44 -21.17
CA ARG A 22 11.34 -7.62 -19.95
C ARG A 22 12.22 -7.78 -18.71
N GLN A 23 13.30 -8.56 -18.80
CA GLN A 23 14.29 -8.68 -17.73
C GLN A 23 14.93 -7.34 -17.42
N THR A 24 15.37 -6.60 -18.42
CA THR A 24 15.96 -5.26 -18.26
C THR A 24 14.96 -4.28 -17.61
N GLY A 25 13.68 -4.36 -17.98
CA GLY A 25 12.63 -3.54 -17.40
C GLY A 25 12.34 -3.90 -15.93
N ALA A 26 12.32 -5.18 -15.60
CA ALA A 26 12.13 -5.67 -14.24
C ALA A 26 13.32 -5.32 -13.34
N ASP A 27 14.53 -5.46 -13.84
CA ASP A 27 15.76 -5.11 -13.12
C ASP A 27 15.84 -3.60 -12.84
N LEU A 28 15.47 -2.77 -13.82
CA LEU A 28 15.38 -1.32 -13.65
C LEU A 28 14.34 -0.92 -12.60
N LEU A 29 13.16 -1.57 -12.63
CA LEU A 29 12.11 -1.34 -11.65
C LEU A 29 12.57 -1.76 -10.25
N ALA A 30 13.21 -2.91 -10.11
CA ALA A 30 13.76 -3.39 -8.85
C ALA A 30 14.82 -2.44 -8.30
N ALA A 31 15.76 -1.98 -9.13
CA ALA A 31 16.78 -1.02 -8.74
C ALA A 31 16.20 0.33 -8.30
N GLU A 32 15.13 0.80 -8.95
CA GLU A 32 14.46 2.05 -8.55
C GLU A 32 13.65 1.87 -7.25
N GLN A 33 13.06 0.70 -7.02
CA GLN A 33 12.42 0.36 -5.74
C GLN A 33 13.42 0.33 -4.60
N ASP A 34 14.59 -0.28 -4.79
CA ASP A 34 15.67 -0.29 -3.80
C ASP A 34 16.15 1.13 -3.50
N ARG A 35 16.27 1.97 -4.51
CA ARG A 35 16.62 3.37 -4.36
C ARG A 35 15.58 4.15 -3.56
N VAL A 36 14.29 3.96 -3.84
CA VAL A 36 13.19 4.57 -3.07
C VAL A 36 13.23 4.11 -1.63
N ALA A 37 13.46 2.82 -1.38
CA ALA A 37 13.59 2.27 -0.03
C ALA A 37 14.77 2.89 0.73
N ALA A 38 15.94 2.98 0.10
CA ALA A 38 17.13 3.60 0.70
C ALA A 38 16.91 5.09 1.01
N LEU A 39 16.28 5.85 0.12
CA LEU A 39 15.94 7.26 0.35
C LEU A 39 14.92 7.43 1.48
N ALA A 40 13.96 6.53 1.60
CA ALA A 40 12.97 6.53 2.70
C ALA A 40 13.66 6.26 4.06
N GLU A 41 14.61 5.32 4.10
CA GLU A 41 15.41 5.04 5.28
C GLU A 41 16.28 6.24 5.68
N GLN A 42 16.96 6.85 4.71
CA GLN A 42 17.77 8.06 4.93
C GLN A 42 16.91 9.23 5.44
N ALA A 43 15.74 9.45 4.86
CA ALA A 43 14.81 10.48 5.31
C ALA A 43 14.34 10.22 6.76
N THR A 44 14.13 8.96 7.12
CA THR A 44 13.78 8.56 8.48
C THR A 44 14.91 8.85 9.48
N ALA A 45 16.15 8.53 9.11
CA ALA A 45 17.32 8.80 9.95
C ALA A 45 17.51 10.31 10.17
N ILE A 46 17.39 11.12 9.11
CA ILE A 46 17.49 12.59 9.21
C ILE A 46 16.37 13.16 10.09
N ARG A 47 15.13 12.70 9.95
CA ARG A 47 14.02 13.14 10.84
C ARG A 47 14.32 12.82 12.30
N GLY A 48 14.78 11.62 12.59
CA GLY A 48 15.19 11.24 13.95
C GLY A 48 16.31 12.12 14.50
N GLU A 49 17.24 12.56 13.67
CA GLU A 49 18.28 13.50 14.09
C GLU A 49 17.73 14.90 14.35
N VAL A 50 16.87 15.41 13.49
CA VAL A 50 16.17 16.71 13.67
C VAL A 50 15.36 16.70 14.98
N ASP A 51 14.62 15.62 15.25
CA ASP A 51 13.83 15.47 16.49
C ASP A 51 14.73 15.49 17.73
N ARG A 52 15.86 14.78 17.69
CA ARG A 52 16.82 14.76 18.78
C ARG A 52 17.47 16.12 19.02
N LEU A 53 17.84 16.84 17.94
CA LEU A 53 18.43 18.17 18.04
C LEU A 53 17.40 19.20 18.53
N SER A 54 16.17 19.14 18.04
CA SER A 54 15.06 19.97 18.48
C SER A 54 14.74 19.77 19.94
N ALA A 55 14.71 18.49 20.41
CA ALA A 55 14.53 18.17 21.83
C ALA A 55 15.66 18.72 22.71
N ARG A 56 16.90 18.69 22.20
CA ARG A 56 18.04 19.27 22.94
C ARG A 56 17.97 20.78 23.01
N ALA A 57 17.57 21.45 21.93
CA ALA A 57 17.38 22.90 21.88
C ALA A 57 16.23 23.34 22.79
N ALA A 58 15.10 22.65 22.78
CA ALA A 58 13.94 22.93 23.64
C ALA A 58 14.26 22.86 25.13
N ARG A 59 15.23 22.07 25.56
CA ARG A 59 15.69 22.04 26.97
C ARG A 59 16.38 23.33 27.40
N ARG A 60 16.81 24.18 26.48
CA ARG A 60 17.56 25.41 26.75
C ARG A 60 16.78 26.68 26.43
N ASP A 61 15.63 26.57 25.79
CA ASP A 61 14.79 27.69 25.36
C ASP A 61 13.31 27.36 25.56
N ALA A 62 12.65 28.10 26.42
CA ALA A 62 11.24 27.92 26.75
C ALA A 62 10.30 28.16 25.57
N ARG A 63 10.67 29.03 24.61
CA ARG A 63 9.87 29.28 23.40
C ARG A 63 9.92 28.07 22.47
N LEU A 64 11.09 27.44 22.32
CA LEU A 64 11.25 26.20 21.56
C LEU A 64 10.54 25.04 22.24
N ALA A 65 10.55 24.97 23.57
CA ALA A 65 9.79 23.97 24.32
C ALA A 65 8.29 24.09 24.05
N ALA A 66 7.73 25.30 24.13
CA ALA A 66 6.31 25.55 23.87
C ALA A 66 5.94 25.27 22.39
N ALA A 67 6.83 25.61 21.44
CA ALA A 67 6.61 25.33 20.02
C ALA A 67 6.59 23.82 19.75
N ARG A 68 7.51 23.07 20.36
CA ARG A 68 7.56 21.60 20.26
C ARG A 68 6.29 20.96 20.83
N GLU A 69 5.90 21.34 22.03
CA GLU A 69 4.67 20.84 22.67
C GLU A 69 3.42 21.08 21.81
N ARG A 70 3.37 22.24 21.14
CA ARG A 70 2.30 22.53 20.17
C ARG A 70 2.39 21.62 18.96
N SER A 71 3.59 21.40 18.43
CA SER A 71 3.82 20.50 17.29
C SER A 71 3.41 19.05 17.63
N ASP A 72 3.78 18.57 18.80
CA ASP A 72 3.46 17.22 19.25
C ASP A 72 1.92 17.05 19.39
N ARG A 73 1.21 18.04 19.97
CA ARG A 73 -0.26 18.01 20.02
C ARG A 73 -0.91 18.03 18.62
N LEU A 74 -0.37 18.80 17.69
CA LEU A 74 -0.87 18.83 16.31
C LEU A 74 -0.59 17.53 15.57
N ALA A 75 0.56 16.91 15.81
CA ALA A 75 0.91 15.62 15.24
C ALA A 75 -0.05 14.51 15.72
N GLU A 76 -0.42 14.51 16.99
CA GLU A 76 -1.42 13.61 17.54
C GLU A 76 -2.79 13.81 16.88
N GLN A 77 -3.27 15.07 16.82
CA GLN A 77 -4.55 15.43 16.18
C GLN A 77 -4.57 15.08 14.68
N ALA A 78 -3.45 15.22 14.01
CA ALA A 78 -3.29 14.87 12.59
C ALA A 78 -3.05 13.35 12.36
N GLN A 79 -3.10 12.55 13.42
CA GLN A 79 -2.88 11.10 13.36
C GLN A 79 -1.49 10.71 12.79
N LEU A 80 -0.48 11.52 13.05
CA LEU A 80 0.89 11.30 12.55
C LEU A 80 1.73 10.43 13.50
N GLU A 81 1.27 10.25 14.76
CA GLU A 81 1.95 9.45 15.77
C GLU A 81 1.63 7.95 15.63
N PRO A 82 2.51 7.04 16.12
CA PRO A 82 2.21 5.63 16.14
C PRO A 82 1.01 5.36 17.07
N VAL A 83 0.17 4.41 16.68
CA VAL A 83 -0.99 3.98 17.48
C VAL A 83 -0.87 2.49 17.74
N THR A 84 -1.00 2.10 19.02
CA THR A 84 -0.97 0.69 19.45
C THR A 84 -2.26 0.37 20.20
N GLY A 85 -2.89 -0.74 19.84
CA GLY A 85 -4.13 -1.19 20.48
C GLY A 85 -4.60 -2.50 19.88
N ALA A 86 -5.77 -2.96 20.32
CA ALA A 86 -6.46 -4.06 19.67
C ALA A 86 -6.85 -3.68 18.24
N GLY A 87 -7.04 -4.66 17.37
CA GLY A 87 -7.38 -4.37 15.99
C GLY A 87 -7.52 -5.60 15.10
N VAL A 88 -7.60 -5.36 13.81
CA VAL A 88 -7.72 -6.42 12.80
C VAL A 88 -6.73 -6.23 11.67
N THR A 89 -6.33 -7.34 11.04
CA THR A 89 -5.65 -7.33 9.74
C THR A 89 -6.52 -8.06 8.73
N VAL A 90 -6.86 -7.39 7.64
CA VAL A 90 -7.51 -7.98 6.48
C VAL A 90 -6.45 -8.27 5.42
N VAL A 91 -6.45 -9.49 4.91
CA VAL A 91 -5.55 -9.95 3.84
C VAL A 91 -6.37 -10.23 2.60
N LEU A 92 -6.01 -9.59 1.49
CA LEU A 92 -6.58 -9.81 0.17
C LEU A 92 -5.51 -10.42 -0.73
N ASP A 93 -5.86 -11.47 -1.46
CA ASP A 93 -4.92 -12.17 -2.35
C ASP A 93 -5.56 -12.50 -3.70
N ASP A 94 -4.73 -12.60 -4.72
CA ASP A 94 -5.17 -13.00 -6.05
C ASP A 94 -5.69 -14.44 -6.05
N ALA A 95 -6.62 -14.72 -6.93
CA ALA A 95 -7.09 -16.08 -7.14
C ALA A 95 -6.08 -16.89 -7.97
N PRO A 96 -6.05 -18.22 -7.81
CA PRO A 96 -5.25 -19.08 -8.67
C PRO A 96 -5.65 -18.91 -10.14
N VAL A 97 -4.67 -18.58 -10.99
CA VAL A 97 -4.93 -18.41 -12.43
C VAL A 97 -5.41 -19.74 -13.03
N PRO A 98 -6.55 -19.75 -13.73
CA PRO A 98 -7.04 -20.96 -14.36
C PRO A 98 -6.10 -21.45 -15.46
N SER A 99 -6.12 -22.77 -15.74
CA SER A 99 -5.37 -23.31 -16.87
C SER A 99 -5.79 -22.66 -18.18
N PRO A 100 -4.87 -22.38 -19.13
CA PRO A 100 -5.17 -21.75 -20.40
C PRO A 100 -6.27 -22.45 -21.20
N ASP A 101 -6.42 -23.77 -21.01
CA ASP A 101 -7.42 -24.59 -21.70
C ASP A 101 -8.75 -24.70 -20.93
N SER A 102 -8.86 -24.10 -19.74
CA SER A 102 -10.09 -24.14 -18.94
C SER A 102 -11.01 -23.00 -19.34
N PRO A 103 -12.31 -23.28 -19.60
CA PRO A 103 -13.27 -22.21 -19.83
C PRO A 103 -13.45 -21.35 -18.56
N LEU A 104 -13.47 -20.04 -18.72
CA LEU A 104 -13.76 -19.13 -17.62
C LEU A 104 -15.24 -19.24 -17.22
N PRO A 105 -15.57 -19.07 -15.94
CA PRO A 105 -16.95 -18.99 -15.47
C PRO A 105 -17.72 -17.84 -16.17
N PRO A 106 -19.05 -17.94 -16.33
CA PRO A 106 -19.84 -16.89 -16.93
C PRO A 106 -19.64 -15.53 -16.25
N GLY A 107 -19.40 -14.47 -17.04
CA GLY A 107 -19.21 -13.11 -16.52
C GLY A 107 -17.85 -12.83 -15.90
N VAL A 108 -16.93 -13.78 -15.91
CA VAL A 108 -15.57 -13.65 -15.36
C VAL A 108 -14.56 -13.47 -16.48
N THR A 109 -13.60 -12.59 -16.28
CA THR A 109 -12.43 -12.38 -17.15
C THR A 109 -11.16 -12.73 -16.38
N LEU A 110 -10.02 -12.82 -17.06
CA LEU A 110 -8.73 -13.04 -16.38
C LEU A 110 -8.41 -11.89 -15.40
N ASP A 111 -8.89 -10.68 -15.70
CA ASP A 111 -8.76 -9.53 -14.81
C ASP A 111 -9.51 -9.70 -13.48
N SER A 112 -10.58 -10.51 -13.45
CA SER A 112 -11.32 -10.81 -12.22
C SER A 112 -10.53 -11.65 -11.20
N TYR A 113 -9.42 -12.28 -11.62
CA TYR A 113 -8.60 -13.13 -10.74
C TYR A 113 -7.55 -12.36 -9.94
N VAL A 114 -7.43 -11.05 -10.16
CA VAL A 114 -6.48 -10.19 -9.45
C VAL A 114 -7.21 -9.20 -8.55
N VAL A 115 -6.57 -8.86 -7.43
CA VAL A 115 -7.06 -7.84 -6.50
C VAL A 115 -6.86 -6.45 -7.11
N HIS A 116 -7.92 -5.64 -7.13
CA HIS A 116 -7.89 -4.28 -7.64
C HIS A 116 -7.82 -3.23 -6.53
N GLN A 117 -7.45 -2.01 -6.91
CA GLN A 117 -7.48 -0.86 -6.00
C GLN A 117 -8.84 -0.69 -5.31
N GLN A 118 -9.93 -0.88 -6.05
CA GLN A 118 -11.30 -0.74 -5.50
C GLN A 118 -11.60 -1.72 -4.38
N ASP A 119 -11.02 -2.92 -4.42
CA ASP A 119 -11.21 -3.95 -3.39
C ASP A 119 -10.48 -3.55 -2.10
N VAL A 120 -9.24 -3.08 -2.24
CA VAL A 120 -8.48 -2.52 -1.12
C VAL A 120 -9.19 -1.30 -0.54
N GLN A 121 -9.72 -0.42 -1.39
CA GLN A 121 -10.43 0.78 -0.96
C GLN A 121 -11.75 0.44 -0.25
N ALA A 122 -12.47 -0.61 -0.70
CA ALA A 122 -13.67 -1.10 -0.02
C ALA A 122 -13.38 -1.50 1.42
N VAL A 123 -12.31 -2.28 1.64
CA VAL A 123 -11.86 -2.68 2.98
C VAL A 123 -11.42 -1.48 3.81
N VAL A 124 -10.60 -0.58 3.25
CA VAL A 124 -10.14 0.63 3.94
C VAL A 124 -11.33 1.49 4.39
N ASN A 125 -12.29 1.72 3.50
CA ASN A 125 -13.47 2.53 3.82
C ASN A 125 -14.36 1.86 4.88
N ALA A 126 -14.54 0.54 4.81
CA ALA A 126 -15.33 -0.21 5.80
C ALA A 126 -14.66 -0.13 7.19
N LEU A 127 -13.34 -0.29 7.28
CA LEU A 127 -12.61 -0.18 8.54
C LEU A 127 -12.66 1.24 9.13
N TRP A 128 -12.58 2.30 8.29
CA TRP A 128 -12.79 3.68 8.77
C TRP A 128 -14.22 3.88 9.27
N ALA A 129 -15.21 3.37 8.56
CA ALA A 129 -16.61 3.44 9.01
C ALA A 129 -16.85 2.66 10.31
N GLY A 130 -16.10 1.59 10.56
CA GLY A 130 -16.09 0.81 11.79
C GLY A 130 -15.32 1.46 12.95
N GLY A 131 -14.86 2.70 12.80
CA GLY A 131 -14.20 3.44 13.88
C GLY A 131 -12.71 3.14 14.05
N ALA A 132 -12.03 2.71 12.98
CA ALA A 132 -10.57 2.57 13.03
C ALA A 132 -9.90 3.88 13.49
N GLN A 133 -9.02 3.78 14.48
CA GLN A 133 -8.25 4.92 15.00
C GLN A 133 -7.01 5.19 14.18
N ALA A 134 -6.44 4.15 13.61
CA ALA A 134 -5.26 4.18 12.77
C ALA A 134 -5.27 3.02 11.80
N MET A 135 -4.69 3.21 10.62
CA MET A 135 -4.63 2.16 9.61
C MET A 135 -3.28 2.13 8.90
N MET A 136 -2.86 0.95 8.54
CA MET A 136 -1.67 0.70 7.75
C MET A 136 -2.03 -0.22 6.58
N LEU A 137 -1.61 0.15 5.38
CA LEU A 137 -1.66 -0.71 4.20
C LEU A 137 -0.23 -1.17 3.89
N MET A 138 -0.03 -2.46 3.89
CA MET A 138 1.31 -3.08 3.85
C MET A 138 2.17 -2.56 5.02
N ASP A 139 3.24 -1.83 4.74
CA ASP A 139 4.12 -1.19 5.73
C ASP A 139 3.92 0.35 5.81
N GLN A 140 2.89 0.88 5.12
CA GLN A 140 2.66 2.33 5.03
C GLN A 140 1.47 2.76 5.87
N ARG A 141 1.68 3.74 6.78
CA ARG A 141 0.60 4.41 7.49
C ARG A 141 -0.33 5.09 6.48
N VAL A 142 -1.64 4.85 6.62
CA VAL A 142 -2.68 5.52 5.84
C VAL A 142 -3.18 6.74 6.61
N ILE A 143 -3.24 7.89 5.94
CA ILE A 143 -3.81 9.15 6.43
C ILE A 143 -4.81 9.68 5.39
N ALA A 144 -5.54 10.76 5.72
CA ALA A 144 -6.57 11.32 4.84
C ALA A 144 -6.10 11.70 3.43
N THR A 145 -4.80 11.98 3.25
CA THR A 145 -4.19 12.32 1.95
C THR A 145 -3.52 11.13 1.26
N SER A 146 -3.55 9.95 1.87
CA SER A 146 -3.01 8.74 1.24
C SER A 146 -3.84 8.30 0.05
N ALA A 147 -3.18 7.96 -1.05
CA ALA A 147 -3.84 7.46 -2.25
C ALA A 147 -3.17 6.17 -2.70
N VAL A 148 -3.98 5.16 -2.98
CA VAL A 148 -3.57 3.91 -3.62
C VAL A 148 -3.93 3.97 -5.09
N ARG A 149 -3.04 3.51 -5.96
CA ARG A 149 -3.28 3.43 -7.42
C ARG A 149 -2.86 2.07 -7.94
N CYS A 150 -3.60 1.55 -8.93
CA CYS A 150 -3.17 0.39 -9.70
C CYS A 150 -2.25 0.81 -10.87
N VAL A 151 -1.23 0.01 -11.11
CA VAL A 151 -0.44 0.03 -12.34
C VAL A 151 -0.27 -1.41 -12.79
N GLY A 152 -1.09 -1.84 -13.75
CA GLY A 152 -1.27 -3.26 -14.04
C GLY A 152 -1.80 -4.00 -12.81
N PRO A 153 -1.26 -5.18 -12.49
CA PRO A 153 -1.68 -6.01 -11.36
C PRO A 153 -1.06 -5.54 -10.01
N LEU A 154 -0.41 -4.39 -9.97
CA LEU A 154 0.35 -3.93 -8.83
C LEU A 154 -0.31 -2.71 -8.18
N LEU A 155 -0.20 -2.60 -6.86
CA LEU A 155 -0.60 -1.40 -6.14
C LEU A 155 0.61 -0.49 -5.87
N ILE A 156 0.42 0.80 -6.11
CA ILE A 156 1.39 1.83 -5.73
C ILE A 156 0.80 2.66 -4.59
N LEU A 157 1.53 2.73 -3.49
CA LEU A 157 1.23 3.57 -2.33
C LEU A 157 2.50 4.35 -1.94
N GLN A 158 2.40 5.65 -1.85
CA GLN A 158 3.51 6.54 -1.45
C GLN A 158 4.81 6.31 -2.27
N GLY A 159 4.67 6.04 -3.57
CA GLY A 159 5.79 5.79 -4.48
C GLY A 159 6.41 4.39 -4.40
N ARG A 160 5.91 3.52 -3.53
CA ARG A 160 6.34 2.11 -3.44
C ARG A 160 5.34 1.19 -4.12
N THR A 161 5.84 0.18 -4.79
CA THR A 161 5.04 -0.84 -5.48
C THR A 161 4.89 -2.07 -4.59
N TYR A 162 3.66 -2.61 -4.53
CA TYR A 162 3.32 -3.78 -3.74
C TYR A 162 2.66 -4.84 -4.60
N HIS A 163 2.94 -6.10 -4.24
CA HIS A 163 2.35 -7.31 -4.81
C HIS A 163 1.37 -7.93 -3.80
N PRO A 164 0.38 -8.70 -4.25
CA PRO A 164 -0.43 -9.49 -3.35
C PRO A 164 0.43 -10.54 -2.60
N PRO A 165 0.03 -11.01 -1.41
CA PRO A 165 -1.20 -10.62 -0.71
C PRO A 165 -1.11 -9.22 -0.08
N TYR A 166 -2.19 -8.42 -0.23
CA TYR A 166 -2.29 -7.09 0.35
C TYR A 166 -2.81 -7.17 1.77
N ARG A 167 -2.14 -6.50 2.70
CA ARG A 167 -2.47 -6.49 4.13
C ARG A 167 -2.94 -5.11 4.55
N ILE A 168 -4.16 -5.04 5.08
CA ILE A 168 -4.73 -3.82 5.65
C ILE A 168 -4.88 -4.06 7.14
N THR A 169 -4.11 -3.34 7.95
CA THR A 169 -4.14 -3.46 9.41
C THR A 169 -4.76 -2.20 10.01
N ALA A 170 -5.77 -2.36 10.85
CA ALA A 170 -6.45 -1.27 11.55
C ALA A 170 -6.41 -1.49 13.04
N VAL A 171 -6.15 -0.42 13.80
CA VAL A 171 -6.31 -0.35 15.26
C VAL A 171 -7.69 0.21 15.57
N GLY A 172 -8.43 -0.45 16.44
CA GLY A 172 -9.79 -0.10 16.85
C GLY A 172 -10.44 -1.27 17.57
N ASP A 173 -11.72 -1.15 17.93
CA ASP A 173 -12.48 -2.25 18.50
C ASP A 173 -12.67 -3.37 17.45
N PRO A 174 -12.13 -4.59 17.67
CA PRO A 174 -12.17 -5.65 16.68
C PRO A 174 -13.59 -6.08 16.27
N ASP A 175 -14.55 -6.04 17.20
CA ASP A 175 -15.94 -6.45 16.93
C ASP A 175 -16.63 -5.39 16.06
N GLU A 176 -16.40 -4.11 16.31
CA GLU A 176 -16.92 -3.01 15.49
C GLU A 176 -16.30 -3.04 14.08
N LEU A 177 -15.00 -3.26 13.99
CA LEU A 177 -14.28 -3.35 12.71
C LEU A 177 -14.81 -4.53 11.88
N GLN A 178 -14.99 -5.71 12.48
CA GLN A 178 -15.55 -6.87 11.78
C GLN A 178 -17.00 -6.63 11.34
N ARG A 179 -17.84 -6.07 12.22
CA ARG A 179 -19.22 -5.72 11.85
C ARG A 179 -19.29 -4.74 10.68
N ALA A 180 -18.40 -3.76 10.63
CA ALA A 180 -18.34 -2.82 9.52
C ALA A 180 -17.90 -3.48 8.20
N LEU A 181 -16.94 -4.41 8.24
CA LEU A 181 -16.57 -5.23 7.08
C LEU A 181 -17.74 -6.07 6.58
N GLU A 182 -18.52 -6.68 7.49
CA GLU A 182 -19.68 -7.50 7.14
C GLU A 182 -20.84 -6.67 6.58
N ALA A 183 -21.04 -5.45 7.08
CA ALA A 183 -22.10 -4.54 6.65
C ALA A 183 -21.79 -3.81 5.33
N SER A 184 -20.54 -3.86 4.85
CA SER A 184 -20.12 -3.17 3.63
C SER A 184 -20.55 -3.93 2.38
N GLU A 185 -21.43 -3.35 1.55
CA GLU A 185 -21.83 -3.92 0.26
C GLU A 185 -20.64 -4.13 -0.70
N ALA A 186 -19.68 -3.22 -0.69
CA ALA A 186 -18.48 -3.33 -1.53
C ALA A 186 -17.59 -4.50 -1.09
N VAL A 187 -17.44 -4.73 0.23
CA VAL A 187 -16.73 -5.90 0.76
C VAL A 187 -17.51 -7.18 0.49
N ALA A 188 -18.84 -7.15 0.60
CA ALA A 188 -19.72 -8.29 0.25
C ALA A 188 -19.52 -8.68 -1.22
N THR A 189 -19.51 -7.72 -2.15
CA THR A 189 -19.24 -7.96 -3.57
C THR A 189 -17.87 -8.66 -3.76
N TYR A 190 -16.82 -8.20 -3.10
CA TYR A 190 -15.52 -8.88 -3.15
C TYR A 190 -15.60 -10.33 -2.63
N ARG A 191 -16.31 -10.56 -1.52
CA ARG A 191 -16.51 -11.91 -0.95
C ARG A 191 -17.32 -12.85 -1.86
N ASP A 192 -18.19 -12.32 -2.71
CA ASP A 192 -18.86 -13.12 -3.74
C ASP A 192 -17.83 -13.68 -4.73
N TYR A 193 -16.84 -12.89 -5.13
CA TYR A 193 -15.74 -13.36 -5.97
C TYR A 193 -14.79 -14.33 -5.23
N VAL A 194 -14.60 -14.15 -3.92
CA VAL A 194 -13.88 -15.16 -3.09
C VAL A 194 -14.55 -16.53 -3.22
N ASN A 195 -15.88 -16.58 -3.10
CA ASN A 195 -16.64 -17.83 -3.21
C ASN A 195 -16.74 -18.35 -4.66
N TYR A 196 -16.71 -17.45 -5.65
CA TYR A 196 -16.98 -17.82 -7.04
C TYR A 196 -15.71 -18.25 -7.79
N ILE A 197 -14.59 -17.57 -7.58
CA ILE A 197 -13.33 -17.80 -8.32
C ILE A 197 -12.11 -18.03 -7.42
N GLY A 198 -12.25 -17.92 -6.11
CA GLY A 198 -11.19 -18.24 -5.16
C GLY A 198 -10.23 -17.09 -4.85
N LEU A 199 -10.66 -15.82 -4.95
CA LEU A 199 -9.89 -14.70 -4.40
C LEU A 199 -9.61 -14.93 -2.90
N GLY A 200 -8.47 -14.47 -2.43
CA GLY A 200 -8.09 -14.57 -1.02
C GLY A 200 -8.77 -13.50 -0.18
N TYR A 201 -9.43 -13.89 0.92
CA TYR A 201 -9.97 -12.99 1.94
C TYR A 201 -9.80 -13.61 3.32
N GLN A 202 -9.03 -12.97 4.17
CA GLN A 202 -8.82 -13.42 5.53
C GLN A 202 -8.87 -12.23 6.49
N VAL A 203 -9.55 -12.38 7.62
CA VAL A 203 -9.54 -11.42 8.73
C VAL A 203 -8.85 -12.06 9.93
N GLN A 204 -7.85 -11.38 10.47
CA GLN A 204 -7.10 -11.78 11.66
C GLN A 204 -7.36 -10.75 12.76
N VAL A 205 -7.77 -11.20 13.92
CA VAL A 205 -7.96 -10.36 15.12
C VAL A 205 -6.67 -10.34 15.93
N HIS A 206 -6.33 -9.18 16.45
CA HIS A 206 -5.16 -8.96 17.30
C HIS A 206 -5.56 -8.30 18.61
N ASP A 207 -5.10 -8.86 19.72
CA ASP A 207 -5.23 -8.21 21.04
C ASP A 207 -4.40 -6.93 21.10
N GLN A 208 -3.28 -6.90 20.38
CA GLN A 208 -2.39 -5.76 20.27
C GLN A 208 -1.68 -5.74 18.92
N VAL A 209 -1.79 -4.63 18.21
CA VAL A 209 -1.05 -4.34 16.97
C VAL A 209 -0.63 -2.88 16.96
N THR A 210 0.52 -2.59 16.36
CA THR A 210 1.04 -1.23 16.23
C THR A 210 0.98 -0.78 14.78
N VAL A 211 0.31 0.33 14.55
CA VAL A 211 0.35 1.07 13.29
C VAL A 211 1.38 2.19 13.46
N PRO A 212 2.43 2.26 12.63
CA PRO A 212 3.52 3.21 12.81
C PRO A 212 3.11 4.66 12.57
N ALA A 213 3.98 5.59 12.95
CA ALA A 213 3.87 7.00 12.58
C ALA A 213 3.88 7.18 11.05
N TYR A 214 3.16 8.18 10.55
CA TYR A 214 3.23 8.54 9.13
C TYR A 214 4.61 9.14 8.80
N ARG A 215 5.21 8.67 7.72
CA ARG A 215 6.56 9.08 7.29
C ARG A 215 6.61 9.66 5.88
N GLY A 216 5.45 9.75 5.22
CA GLY A 216 5.35 10.33 3.89
C GLY A 216 5.42 11.87 3.87
N PRO A 217 5.39 12.49 2.69
CA PRO A 217 5.35 13.94 2.55
C PRO A 217 4.02 14.51 3.06
N LEU A 218 4.09 15.59 3.84
CA LEU A 218 2.92 16.33 4.33
C LEU A 218 2.65 17.61 3.52
N GLN A 219 3.54 17.96 2.58
CA GLN A 219 3.37 19.17 1.78
C GLN A 219 2.25 18.97 0.75
N LEU A 220 1.26 19.83 0.82
CA LEU A 220 0.21 19.95 -0.20
C LEU A 220 0.78 20.77 -1.36
N GLN A 221 0.97 20.17 -2.53
CA GLN A 221 1.55 20.86 -3.70
C GLN A 221 0.57 21.80 -4.39
N TYR A 222 -0.75 21.57 -4.22
CA TYR A 222 -1.81 22.28 -4.96
C TYR A 222 -2.92 22.82 -4.06
N ALA A 223 -2.75 22.80 -2.75
CA ALA A 223 -3.71 23.36 -1.80
C ALA A 223 -3.04 24.46 -0.97
N GLU A 224 -3.70 25.61 -0.90
CA GLU A 224 -3.31 26.74 -0.06
C GLU A 224 -4.29 26.87 1.11
N VAL A 225 -3.80 27.37 2.24
CA VAL A 225 -4.67 27.66 3.38
C VAL A 225 -5.53 28.86 2.99
N ALA A 226 -6.86 28.67 2.99
CA ALA A 226 -7.79 29.79 2.82
C ALA A 226 -7.60 30.75 4.00
N GLY A 227 -7.22 31.99 3.70
CA GLY A 227 -7.03 33.07 4.67
C GLY A 227 -8.34 33.57 5.29
#